data_33eb15f493928fb8c37086ae685b7c1f
#
_entry.id   33eb15f493928fb8c37086ae685b7c1f
#
_cell.length_a   1.000
_cell.length_b   1.000
_cell.length_c   1.000
_cell.angle_alpha   90.00
_cell.angle_beta   90.00
_cell.angle_gamma   90.00
#
_symmetry.space_group_name_H-M   'P 1'
#
loop_
_entity.id
_entity.type
_entity.pdbx_description
1 polymer ?
#
loop_
_entity_poly.entity_id
_entity_poly.type
_entity_poly.pdbx_seq_one_letter_code
_entity_poly.pdbx_strand_id
1 'polypeptide(L)'
;MEDLNRYNIIKGIIERGFKVGSSYSYYTLTFFLLFFCHSMLAQTIDKKLFVQFEKHFMFLDSLIFKQQALQTSSNVKIESAPISTIHDTVDSLLYTKVEKQIHAMKAENGLLISGQSYYRLDDGIGFEEDDALSRYKAKVQVELRWNFLSSSFINRKSRIKELEIKGELERVKLEGERIEELVEKQKKYFHEEYDSLLASVLQLRINNLKLLSEAQQYLVSDRSISTDELLKIMDEQAIAERQLVTIPKNYPLASQLVYPHGAIIKIDTANLKKYISEKDLMLYASDLQIELLQQQEKSTTYWRTLNLSPFIRYSYYVRPEIRSSSNVDAGIAFQIPLSVQEPRKRKALKAERLQKVMEKEVLIELITKKVELLFIEIDRANRGLEGELERIKKMRDYMKLRRANYQAHIGEYNFFSRIKEYNHYLTCWENFYTYQYKRDCCIAELQNYLPEYSVLKFCTIVEKK
;
A
#
# COMPACT_ATOMS: atom_id res chain seq x y z
N MET A 1 41.67 -34.47 34.32
CA MET A 1 42.65 -35.19 35.19
C MET A 1 42.62 -34.64 36.62
N GLU A 2 42.38 -33.40 36.88
CA GLU A 2 42.28 -32.85 38.24
C GLU A 2 41.10 -33.40 39.05
N ASP A 3 39.98 -33.66 38.44
CA ASP A 3 38.78 -34.15 39.13
C ASP A 3 38.89 -35.60 39.62
N LEU A 4 39.67 -36.43 38.92
CA LEU A 4 39.97 -37.80 39.36
C LEU A 4 40.89 -37.82 40.60
N ASN A 5 41.80 -36.87 40.69
CA ASN A 5 42.70 -36.72 41.83
C ASN A 5 41.94 -36.25 43.10
N ARG A 6 40.96 -35.37 42.96
CA ARG A 6 40.10 -34.89 44.03
C ARG A 6 39.17 -36.01 44.57
N TYR A 7 38.66 -36.84 43.66
CA TYR A 7 37.81 -37.98 44.05
C TYR A 7 38.58 -39.01 44.89
N ASN A 8 39.83 -39.26 44.52
CA ASN A 8 40.71 -40.19 45.26
C ASN A 8 41.13 -39.64 46.63
N ILE A 9 41.29 -38.30 46.77
CA ILE A 9 41.58 -37.67 48.08
C ILE A 9 40.36 -37.79 49.01
N ILE A 10 39.16 -37.54 48.51
CA ILE A 10 37.90 -37.64 49.26
C ILE A 10 37.66 -39.09 49.70
N LYS A 11 37.89 -40.07 48.82
CA LYS A 11 37.77 -41.51 49.13
C LYS A 11 38.76 -41.93 50.23
N GLY A 12 39.98 -41.39 50.17
CA GLY A 12 41.01 -41.68 51.23
C GLY A 12 40.70 -41.05 52.59
N ILE A 13 39.99 -39.94 52.66
CA ILE A 13 39.52 -39.28 53.89
C ILE A 13 38.35 -40.10 54.50
N ILE A 14 37.43 -40.54 53.64
CA ILE A 14 36.29 -41.38 54.11
C ILE A 14 36.74 -42.72 54.69
N GLU A 15 37.70 -43.40 54.07
CA GLU A 15 38.22 -44.66 54.53
C GLU A 15 39.02 -44.58 55.87
N ARG A 16 39.67 -43.43 56.14
CA ARG A 16 40.39 -43.18 57.41
C ARG A 16 39.47 -42.70 58.53
N GLY A 17 38.33 -42.03 58.24
CA GLY A 17 37.36 -41.60 59.23
C GLY A 17 36.54 -42.74 59.85
N PHE A 18 36.52 -43.93 59.27
CA PHE A 18 35.69 -45.05 59.65
C PHE A 18 36.20 -45.88 60.88
N LYS A 19 37.34 -45.45 61.48
CA LYS A 19 37.96 -46.17 62.60
C LYS A 19 37.79 -45.58 63.98
N VAL A 20 37.02 -44.54 64.19
CA VAL A 20 36.80 -43.93 65.51
C VAL A 20 35.29 -43.84 65.77
N GLY A 21 34.84 -44.75 66.67
CA GLY A 21 33.45 -44.91 67.01
C GLY A 21 32.90 -43.80 67.90
N SER A 22 31.84 -43.23 67.47
CA SER A 22 30.70 -42.84 68.27
C SER A 22 29.58 -42.38 67.33
N SER A 23 28.34 -42.74 67.61
CA SER A 23 27.14 -42.58 66.82
C SER A 23 26.83 -41.12 66.46
N TYR A 24 27.30 -40.16 67.22
CA TYR A 24 27.12 -38.71 67.00
C TYR A 24 28.03 -38.14 65.90
N SER A 25 29.14 -38.74 65.63
CA SER A 25 30.10 -38.35 64.61
C SER A 25 29.59 -38.61 63.19
N TYR A 26 28.72 -39.61 63.03
CA TYR A 26 28.14 -39.98 61.71
C TYR A 26 27.17 -38.97 61.17
N TYR A 27 26.30 -38.42 62.00
CA TYR A 27 25.31 -37.42 61.55
C TYR A 27 25.97 -36.10 61.26
N THR A 28 26.99 -35.68 61.96
CA THR A 28 27.75 -34.48 61.70
C THR A 28 28.60 -34.60 60.42
N LEU A 29 29.21 -35.78 60.18
CA LEU A 29 30.01 -36.00 58.98
C LEU A 29 29.16 -36.10 57.73
N THR A 30 28.01 -36.79 57.81
CA THR A 30 27.03 -36.82 56.66
C THR A 30 26.42 -35.48 56.42
N PHE A 31 26.11 -34.67 57.42
CA PHE A 31 25.61 -33.31 57.25
C PHE A 31 26.68 -32.38 56.61
N PHE A 32 27.93 -32.49 57.03
CA PHE A 32 29.06 -31.76 56.45
C PHE A 32 29.35 -32.21 55.02
N LEU A 33 29.27 -33.51 54.72
CA LEU A 33 29.44 -34.01 53.35
C LEU A 33 28.29 -33.62 52.45
N LEU A 34 27.04 -33.64 52.90
CA LEU A 34 25.89 -33.17 52.14
C LEU A 34 25.97 -31.65 51.93
N PHE A 35 26.41 -30.86 52.91
CA PHE A 35 26.59 -29.43 52.80
C PHE A 35 27.73 -29.08 51.83
N PHE A 36 28.85 -29.82 51.87
CA PHE A 36 29.99 -29.64 50.96
C PHE A 36 29.66 -30.09 49.53
N CYS A 37 28.93 -31.19 49.37
CA CYS A 37 28.45 -31.60 48.05
C CYS A 37 27.44 -30.59 47.48
N HIS A 38 26.55 -30.01 48.30
CA HIS A 38 25.60 -28.99 47.86
C HIS A 38 26.31 -27.71 47.47
N SER A 39 27.30 -27.27 48.25
CA SER A 39 28.09 -26.07 47.93
C SER A 39 28.99 -26.26 46.70
N MET A 40 29.56 -27.47 46.50
CA MET A 40 30.33 -27.77 45.26
C MET A 40 29.45 -27.91 44.02
N LEU A 41 28.25 -28.50 44.13
CA LEU A 41 27.28 -28.56 43.04
C LEU A 41 26.77 -27.16 42.69
N ALA A 42 26.48 -26.31 43.67
CA ALA A 42 26.09 -24.92 43.43
C ALA A 42 27.22 -24.14 42.75
N GLN A 43 28.47 -24.27 43.16
CA GLN A 43 29.63 -23.62 42.53
C GLN A 43 29.91 -24.11 41.09
N THR A 44 29.65 -25.39 40.77
CA THR A 44 29.83 -25.93 39.40
C THR A 44 28.70 -25.52 38.46
N ILE A 45 27.49 -25.41 38.97
CA ILE A 45 26.33 -24.88 38.21
C ILE A 45 26.54 -23.39 37.93
N ASP A 46 26.94 -22.60 38.93
CA ASP A 46 27.28 -21.19 38.77
C ASP A 46 28.36 -20.95 37.70
N LYS A 47 29.41 -21.80 37.68
CA LYS A 47 30.47 -21.67 36.65
C LYS A 47 29.99 -21.98 35.23
N LYS A 48 29.14 -22.98 35.03
CA LYS A 48 28.60 -23.28 33.67
C LYS A 48 27.68 -22.19 33.17
N LEU A 49 26.77 -21.73 33.99
CA LEU A 49 25.91 -20.61 33.70
C LEU A 49 26.71 -19.35 33.40
N PHE A 50 27.70 -19.03 34.25
CA PHE A 50 28.57 -17.86 34.06
C PHE A 50 29.31 -17.89 32.71
N VAL A 51 29.86 -19.06 32.32
CA VAL A 51 30.53 -19.20 31.00
C VAL A 51 29.55 -19.08 29.84
N GLN A 52 28.32 -19.58 29.94
CA GLN A 52 27.30 -19.37 28.90
C GLN A 52 26.91 -17.90 28.79
N PHE A 53 26.79 -17.20 29.90
CA PHE A 53 26.50 -15.80 29.96
C PHE A 53 27.63 -14.93 29.40
N GLU A 54 28.87 -15.22 29.72
CA GLU A 54 30.00 -14.48 29.15
C GLU A 54 30.05 -14.65 27.62
N LYS A 55 29.84 -15.84 27.09
CA LYS A 55 29.76 -16.08 25.65
C LYS A 55 28.61 -15.31 25.02
N HIS A 56 27.45 -15.29 25.65
CA HIS A 56 26.30 -14.56 25.15
C HIS A 56 26.51 -13.05 25.18
N PHE A 57 27.11 -12.52 26.25
CA PHE A 57 27.47 -11.12 26.32
C PHE A 57 28.55 -10.72 25.33
N MET A 58 29.57 -11.54 25.10
CA MET A 58 30.54 -11.31 24.03
C MET A 58 29.88 -11.26 22.66
N PHE A 59 28.90 -12.11 22.42
CA PHE A 59 28.12 -12.11 21.20
C PHE A 59 27.28 -10.83 21.06
N LEU A 60 26.52 -10.45 22.09
CA LEU A 60 25.72 -9.20 22.09
C LEU A 60 26.63 -7.96 21.97
N ASP A 61 27.74 -7.91 22.72
CA ASP A 61 28.73 -6.85 22.61
C ASP A 61 29.30 -6.77 21.18
N SER A 62 29.59 -7.91 20.55
CA SER A 62 30.07 -7.94 19.17
C SER A 62 29.04 -7.39 18.18
N LEU A 63 27.75 -7.70 18.36
CA LEU A 63 26.66 -7.14 17.58
C LEU A 63 26.56 -5.62 17.76
N ILE A 64 26.65 -5.14 19.00
CA ILE A 64 26.52 -3.70 19.31
C ILE A 64 27.73 -2.89 18.81
N PHE A 65 28.94 -3.44 18.91
CA PHE A 65 30.18 -2.70 18.65
C PHE A 65 30.76 -2.89 17.24
N LYS A 66 30.55 -4.04 16.58
CA LYS A 66 30.95 -4.24 15.18
C LYS A 66 30.16 -3.36 14.19
N GLN A 67 28.96 -3.00 14.55
CA GLN A 67 28.09 -2.19 13.70
C GLN A 67 28.54 -0.73 13.51
N GLN A 68 29.54 -0.24 14.25
CA GLN A 68 30.10 1.09 14.03
C GLN A 68 30.83 1.27 12.70
N ALA A 69 31.27 0.18 12.06
CA ALA A 69 32.04 0.23 10.81
C ALA A 69 31.17 0.34 9.54
N LEU A 70 29.86 0.13 9.63
CA LEU A 70 28.94 0.10 8.45
C LEU A 70 28.15 1.39 8.23
N GLN A 71 28.41 2.45 9.02
CA GLN A 71 27.61 3.69 8.99
C GLN A 71 27.84 4.59 7.75
N THR A 72 28.64 4.22 6.78
CA THR A 72 29.12 5.19 5.77
C THR A 72 28.57 5.04 4.36
N SER A 73 27.69 4.13 4.06
CA SER A 73 27.13 4.09 2.67
C SER A 73 25.81 3.35 2.57
N SER A 74 24.75 4.09 2.59
CA SER A 74 23.55 3.61 1.89
C SER A 74 22.70 4.79 1.46
N ASN A 75 22.90 5.15 0.20
CA ASN A 75 21.91 5.88 -0.56
C ASN A 75 20.59 5.08 -0.49
N VAL A 76 19.55 5.68 0.06
CA VAL A 76 18.19 5.16 -0.03
C VAL A 76 17.85 5.15 -1.52
N LYS A 77 18.17 4.08 -2.19
CA LYS A 77 17.60 3.77 -3.49
C LYS A 77 16.20 3.24 -3.22
N ILE A 78 15.24 4.13 -3.23
CA ILE A 78 13.87 3.73 -3.49
C ILE A 78 13.89 3.35 -4.97
N GLU A 79 14.23 2.10 -5.25
CA GLU A 79 14.12 1.57 -6.60
C GLU A 79 12.64 1.60 -6.96
N SER A 80 12.35 2.34 -8.00
CA SER A 80 11.02 2.29 -8.63
C SER A 80 10.75 0.84 -9.00
N ALA A 81 9.79 0.21 -8.32
CA ALA A 81 9.36 -1.13 -8.68
C ALA A 81 9.06 -1.17 -10.19
N PRO A 82 9.46 -2.22 -10.91
CA PRO A 82 9.21 -2.30 -12.34
C PRO A 82 7.72 -2.17 -12.61
N ILE A 83 7.37 -1.13 -13.36
CA ILE A 83 6.02 -0.83 -13.78
C ILE A 83 5.53 -2.02 -14.60
N SER A 84 4.34 -2.52 -14.30
CA SER A 84 3.78 -3.65 -15.03
C SER A 84 3.56 -3.24 -16.49
N THR A 85 4.17 -3.95 -17.42
CA THR A 85 4.01 -3.77 -18.88
C THR A 85 2.56 -3.91 -19.36
N ILE A 86 1.68 -4.45 -18.52
CA ILE A 86 0.25 -4.63 -18.79
C ILE A 86 -0.47 -3.27 -18.87
N HIS A 87 -0.16 -2.34 -17.97
CA HIS A 87 -0.80 -1.01 -17.99
C HIS A 87 -0.44 -0.21 -19.24
N ASP A 88 0.80 -0.30 -19.71
CA ASP A 88 1.23 0.39 -20.94
C ASP A 88 0.50 -0.15 -22.18
N THR A 89 0.20 -1.46 -22.22
CA THR A 89 -0.58 -2.07 -23.31
C THR A 89 -2.05 -1.66 -23.25
N VAL A 90 -2.65 -1.58 -22.07
CA VAL A 90 -4.06 -1.14 -21.89
C VAL A 90 -4.21 0.32 -22.29
N ASP A 91 -3.29 1.19 -21.90
CA ASP A 91 -3.27 2.61 -22.27
C ASP A 91 -3.19 2.79 -23.81
N SER A 92 -2.30 2.02 -24.48
CA SER A 92 -2.17 2.03 -25.93
C SER A 92 -3.44 1.59 -26.65
N LEU A 93 -4.11 0.55 -26.14
CA LEU A 93 -5.37 0.05 -26.68
C LEU A 93 -6.51 1.06 -26.47
N LEU A 94 -6.57 1.72 -25.33
CA LEU A 94 -7.56 2.75 -25.03
C LEU A 94 -7.40 3.93 -25.98
N TYR A 95 -6.18 4.42 -26.18
CA TYR A 95 -5.89 5.49 -27.13
C TYR A 95 -6.33 5.11 -28.55
N THR A 96 -5.96 3.91 -29.01
CA THR A 96 -6.35 3.40 -30.33
C THR A 96 -7.87 3.30 -30.49
N LYS A 97 -8.60 2.86 -29.45
CA LYS A 97 -10.07 2.78 -29.44
C LYS A 97 -10.70 4.14 -29.63
N VAL A 98 -10.28 5.13 -28.82
CA VAL A 98 -10.81 6.49 -28.87
C VAL A 98 -10.50 7.16 -30.22
N GLU A 99 -9.26 7.04 -30.72
CA GLU A 99 -8.86 7.56 -32.01
C GLU A 99 -9.69 6.99 -33.15
N LYS A 100 -9.88 5.67 -33.21
CA LYS A 100 -10.73 5.03 -34.23
C LYS A 100 -12.17 5.48 -34.15
N GLN A 101 -12.72 5.65 -32.94
CA GLN A 101 -14.08 6.17 -32.76
C GLN A 101 -14.21 7.62 -33.27
N ILE A 102 -13.21 8.47 -32.99
CA ILE A 102 -13.16 9.84 -33.51
C ILE A 102 -13.05 9.83 -35.03
N HIS A 103 -12.20 8.98 -35.60
CA HIS A 103 -12.07 8.86 -37.06
C HIS A 103 -13.38 8.38 -37.71
N ALA A 104 -14.06 7.41 -37.12
CA ALA A 104 -15.38 6.95 -37.59
C ALA A 104 -16.40 8.08 -37.57
N MET A 105 -16.47 8.89 -36.51
CA MET A 105 -17.33 10.06 -36.46
C MET A 105 -16.93 11.15 -37.47
N LYS A 106 -15.64 11.34 -37.71
CA LYS A 106 -15.16 12.26 -38.74
C LYS A 106 -15.50 11.82 -40.16
N ALA A 107 -15.53 10.53 -40.39
CA ALA A 107 -15.88 9.93 -41.70
C ALA A 107 -17.39 9.92 -41.98
N GLU A 108 -18.25 10.10 -40.96
CA GLU A 108 -19.70 10.19 -41.13
C GLU A 108 -20.07 11.39 -42.03
N ASN A 109 -20.52 11.15 -43.25
CA ASN A 109 -20.88 12.17 -44.25
C ASN A 109 -22.38 12.47 -44.27
N GLY A 110 -23.17 11.81 -43.45
CA GLY A 110 -24.63 11.98 -43.34
C GLY A 110 -25.42 11.41 -44.51
N LEU A 111 -24.79 10.75 -45.50
CA LEU A 111 -25.46 10.13 -46.61
C LEU A 111 -26.05 8.79 -46.17
N LEU A 112 -27.35 8.58 -46.48
CA LEU A 112 -28.08 7.34 -46.22
C LEU A 112 -28.70 6.87 -47.51
N ILE A 113 -28.52 5.60 -47.79
CA ILE A 113 -29.26 4.91 -48.88
C ILE A 113 -30.22 3.96 -48.20
N SER A 114 -31.50 4.07 -48.47
CA SER A 114 -32.53 3.20 -47.97
C SER A 114 -33.31 2.57 -49.12
N GLY A 115 -33.56 1.30 -49.02
CA GLY A 115 -34.39 0.57 -49.98
C GLY A 115 -35.62 -0.04 -49.28
N GLN A 116 -36.77 0.10 -49.89
CA GLN A 116 -38.00 -0.47 -49.40
C GLN A 116 -38.72 -1.16 -50.57
N SER A 117 -39.25 -2.34 -50.34
CA SER A 117 -40.07 -3.07 -51.30
C SER A 117 -41.38 -3.46 -50.62
N TYR A 118 -42.46 -3.16 -51.31
CA TYR A 118 -43.80 -3.51 -50.87
C TYR A 118 -44.39 -4.45 -51.92
N TYR A 119 -44.93 -5.56 -51.48
CA TYR A 119 -45.70 -6.47 -52.32
C TYR A 119 -47.02 -6.78 -51.60
N ARG A 120 -48.14 -6.66 -52.34
CA ARG A 120 -49.46 -6.96 -51.80
C ARG A 120 -49.79 -8.43 -52.08
N LEU A 121 -50.04 -9.14 -51.03
CA LEU A 121 -50.38 -10.57 -51.07
C LEU A 121 -51.88 -10.77 -51.37
N ASP A 122 -52.70 -9.79 -51.02
CA ASP A 122 -54.13 -9.76 -51.32
C ASP A 122 -54.41 -9.11 -52.72
N ASP A 123 -55.54 -9.40 -53.30
CA ASP A 123 -55.93 -8.74 -54.56
C ASP A 123 -56.37 -7.28 -54.39
N GLY A 124 -56.07 -6.73 -53.26
CA GLY A 124 -56.31 -5.33 -52.93
C GLY A 124 -55.45 -4.37 -53.80
N ILE A 125 -56.08 -3.33 -54.29
CA ILE A 125 -55.46 -2.34 -55.13
C ILE A 125 -55.02 -1.18 -54.27
N GLY A 126 -53.72 -0.85 -54.30
CA GLY A 126 -53.15 0.30 -53.61
C GLY A 126 -53.29 1.55 -54.50
N PHE A 127 -53.58 2.63 -53.84
CA PHE A 127 -53.55 3.96 -54.46
C PHE A 127 -52.38 4.77 -53.86
N GLU A 128 -51.71 5.56 -54.66
CA GLU A 128 -50.80 6.58 -54.14
C GLU A 128 -51.67 7.78 -53.74
N GLU A 129 -51.35 8.42 -52.61
CA GLU A 129 -52.18 9.50 -52.05
C GLU A 129 -52.43 10.65 -52.99
N ASP A 130 -51.48 10.92 -53.90
CA ASP A 130 -51.55 12.07 -54.83
C ASP A 130 -52.16 11.75 -56.19
N ASP A 131 -52.46 10.47 -56.52
CA ASP A 131 -52.98 10.08 -57.79
C ASP A 131 -53.98 8.93 -57.66
N ALA A 132 -55.24 9.28 -57.53
CA ALA A 132 -56.37 8.34 -57.33
C ALA A 132 -56.51 7.26 -58.42
N LEU A 133 -55.75 7.37 -59.52
CA LEU A 133 -55.75 6.43 -60.66
C LEU A 133 -54.54 5.49 -60.68
N SER A 134 -53.56 5.65 -59.83
CA SER A 134 -52.35 4.80 -59.89
C SER A 134 -52.46 3.57 -59.00
N ARG A 135 -52.87 2.46 -59.58
CA ARG A 135 -52.95 1.12 -58.93
C ARG A 135 -51.64 0.41 -59.09
N TYR A 136 -51.07 -0.15 -57.99
CA TYR A 136 -49.84 -0.94 -58.07
C TYR A 136 -49.96 -2.24 -57.23
N LYS A 137 -49.36 -3.33 -57.73
CA LYS A 137 -49.25 -4.61 -57.01
C LYS A 137 -47.96 -4.73 -56.26
N ALA A 138 -46.88 -4.12 -56.75
CA ALA A 138 -45.61 -4.05 -56.05
C ALA A 138 -44.99 -2.68 -56.27
N LYS A 139 -44.29 -2.19 -55.22
CA LYS A 139 -43.52 -0.96 -55.26
C LYS A 139 -42.13 -1.24 -54.76
N VAL A 140 -41.11 -0.88 -55.54
CA VAL A 140 -39.72 -0.88 -55.11
C VAL A 140 -39.28 0.58 -55.05
N GLN A 141 -38.72 0.98 -53.92
CA GLN A 141 -38.31 2.33 -53.68
C GLN A 141 -36.87 2.35 -53.20
N VAL A 142 -36.01 3.18 -53.80
CA VAL A 142 -34.67 3.46 -53.38
C VAL A 142 -34.56 4.95 -53.10
N GLU A 143 -34.13 5.31 -51.94
CA GLU A 143 -34.00 6.71 -51.50
C GLU A 143 -32.55 6.99 -51.10
N LEU A 144 -31.96 8.02 -51.69
CA LEU A 144 -30.70 8.64 -51.25
C LEU A 144 -31.04 9.87 -50.43
N ARG A 145 -30.73 9.87 -49.18
CA ARG A 145 -31.00 11.00 -48.28
C ARG A 145 -29.69 11.51 -47.72
N TRP A 146 -29.53 12.84 -47.69
CA TRP A 146 -28.39 13.48 -47.10
C TRP A 146 -28.78 14.29 -45.86
N ASN A 147 -28.42 13.75 -44.69
CA ASN A 147 -28.72 14.35 -43.38
C ASN A 147 -27.69 15.40 -42.99
N PHE A 148 -27.48 16.45 -43.77
CA PHE A 148 -26.44 17.45 -43.56
C PHE A 148 -26.71 18.37 -42.37
N LEU A 149 -27.98 18.59 -42.00
CA LEU A 149 -28.40 19.32 -40.81
C LEU A 149 -29.09 18.37 -39.79
N SER A 150 -28.59 17.16 -39.66
CA SER A 150 -29.06 16.26 -38.61
C SER A 150 -28.43 16.61 -37.27
N SER A 151 -29.09 16.22 -36.18
CA SER A 151 -28.56 16.38 -34.83
C SER A 151 -27.19 15.70 -34.68
N SER A 152 -26.93 14.58 -35.38
CA SER A 152 -25.64 13.91 -35.41
C SER A 152 -24.54 14.79 -36.05
N PHE A 153 -24.84 15.46 -37.12
CA PHE A 153 -23.89 16.29 -37.85
C PHE A 153 -23.62 17.65 -37.14
N ILE A 154 -24.66 18.34 -36.70
CA ILE A 154 -24.54 19.61 -35.96
C ILE A 154 -23.82 19.43 -34.67
N ASN A 155 -24.09 18.33 -33.94
CA ASN A 155 -23.49 18.02 -32.66
C ASN A 155 -22.16 17.24 -32.75
N ARG A 156 -21.68 16.94 -33.97
CA ARG A 156 -20.47 16.17 -34.22
C ARG A 156 -19.28 16.68 -33.46
N LYS A 157 -19.02 17.98 -33.47
CA LYS A 157 -17.91 18.61 -32.75
C LYS A 157 -18.03 18.40 -31.23
N SER A 158 -19.24 18.56 -30.68
CA SER A 158 -19.49 18.29 -29.26
C SER A 158 -19.33 16.81 -28.90
N ARG A 159 -19.81 15.89 -29.74
CA ARG A 159 -19.70 14.45 -29.57
C ARG A 159 -18.25 13.95 -29.62
N ILE A 160 -17.46 14.52 -30.56
CA ILE A 160 -16.01 14.22 -30.60
C ILE A 160 -15.36 14.69 -29.31
N LYS A 161 -15.67 15.91 -28.83
CA LYS A 161 -15.11 16.42 -27.59
C LYS A 161 -15.57 15.60 -26.37
N GLU A 162 -16.81 15.13 -26.34
CA GLU A 162 -17.28 14.20 -25.30
C GLU A 162 -16.50 12.89 -25.30
N LEU A 163 -16.15 12.34 -26.48
CA LEU A 163 -15.33 11.14 -26.57
C LEU A 163 -13.89 11.37 -26.11
N GLU A 164 -13.29 12.49 -26.47
CA GLU A 164 -11.96 12.89 -26.02
C GLU A 164 -11.93 12.98 -24.50
N ILE A 165 -12.91 13.66 -23.88
CA ILE A 165 -13.02 13.78 -22.42
C ILE A 165 -13.24 12.42 -21.76
N LYS A 166 -14.09 11.55 -22.33
CA LYS A 166 -14.30 10.19 -21.79
C LYS A 166 -13.04 9.36 -21.88
N GLY A 167 -12.30 9.44 -22.98
CA GLY A 167 -11.02 8.76 -23.12
C GLY A 167 -10.01 9.24 -22.09
N GLU A 168 -9.93 10.54 -21.85
CA GLU A 168 -9.05 11.11 -20.82
C GLU A 168 -9.48 10.70 -19.39
N LEU A 169 -10.79 10.64 -19.11
CA LEU A 169 -11.30 10.13 -17.83
C LEU A 169 -10.92 8.68 -17.59
N GLU A 170 -11.05 7.81 -18.60
CA GLU A 170 -10.62 6.41 -18.50
C GLU A 170 -9.10 6.31 -18.25
N ARG A 171 -8.31 7.16 -18.91
CA ARG A 171 -6.86 7.23 -18.72
C ARG A 171 -6.48 7.65 -17.31
N VAL A 172 -7.11 8.71 -16.78
CA VAL A 172 -6.87 9.19 -15.43
C VAL A 172 -7.25 8.12 -14.39
N LYS A 173 -8.32 7.37 -14.64
CA LYS A 173 -8.72 6.26 -13.78
C LYS A 173 -7.66 5.14 -13.76
N LEU A 174 -7.18 4.73 -14.93
CA LEU A 174 -6.12 3.72 -15.03
C LEU A 174 -4.82 4.16 -14.36
N GLU A 175 -4.45 5.44 -14.49
CA GLU A 175 -3.28 5.99 -13.80
C GLU A 175 -3.47 6.00 -12.28
N GLY A 176 -4.68 6.31 -11.80
CA GLY A 176 -5.02 6.21 -10.38
C GLY A 176 -4.88 4.79 -9.85
N GLU A 177 -5.45 3.80 -10.55
CA GLU A 177 -5.34 2.37 -10.20
C GLU A 177 -3.87 1.91 -10.19
N ARG A 178 -3.07 2.38 -11.15
CA ARG A 178 -1.63 2.10 -11.21
C ARG A 178 -0.87 2.65 -10.01
N ILE A 179 -1.14 3.90 -9.62
CA ILE A 179 -0.50 4.50 -8.45
C ILE A 179 -0.91 3.75 -7.17
N GLU A 180 -2.18 3.41 -7.01
CA GLU A 180 -2.67 2.64 -5.88
C GLU A 180 -1.98 1.27 -5.78
N GLU A 181 -1.85 0.54 -6.89
CA GLU A 181 -1.13 -0.74 -6.95
C GLU A 181 0.35 -0.59 -6.54
N LEU A 182 1.00 0.49 -6.99
CA LEU A 182 2.40 0.78 -6.62
C LEU A 182 2.54 1.11 -5.14
N VAL A 183 1.64 1.90 -4.58
CA VAL A 183 1.62 2.22 -3.15
C VAL A 183 1.43 0.95 -2.31
N GLU A 184 0.51 0.07 -2.70
CA GLU A 184 0.29 -1.20 -1.99
C GLU A 184 1.52 -2.12 -2.08
N LYS A 185 2.19 -2.19 -3.24
CA LYS A 185 3.46 -2.93 -3.38
C LYS A 185 4.56 -2.36 -2.49
N GLN A 186 4.68 -1.04 -2.40
CA GLN A 186 5.65 -0.37 -1.52
C GLN A 186 5.35 -0.63 -0.05
N LYS A 187 4.08 -0.50 0.38
CA LYS A 187 3.67 -0.82 1.74
C LYS A 187 3.95 -2.26 2.11
N LYS A 188 3.69 -3.20 1.18
CA LYS A 188 4.01 -4.61 1.37
C LYS A 188 5.52 -4.81 1.55
N TYR A 189 6.35 -4.18 0.72
CA TYR A 189 7.81 -4.23 0.85
C TYR A 189 8.29 -3.71 2.21
N PHE A 190 7.78 -2.54 2.65
CA PHE A 190 8.12 -1.99 3.97
C PHE A 190 7.65 -2.89 5.13
N HIS A 191 6.50 -3.55 4.96
CA HIS A 191 6.02 -4.52 5.94
C HIS A 191 6.95 -5.74 6.03
N GLU A 192 7.36 -6.28 4.90
CA GLU A 192 8.29 -7.40 4.82
C GLU A 192 9.66 -7.05 5.44
N GLU A 193 10.19 -5.87 5.15
CA GLU A 193 11.43 -5.38 5.74
C GLU A 193 11.30 -5.20 7.26
N TYR A 194 10.23 -4.58 7.71
CA TYR A 194 9.91 -4.41 9.12
C TYR A 194 9.82 -5.76 9.85
N ASP A 195 9.07 -6.69 9.31
CA ASP A 195 8.90 -8.04 9.89
C ASP A 195 10.24 -8.77 10.03
N SER A 196 11.10 -8.69 9.02
CA SER A 196 12.44 -9.29 9.06
C SER A 196 13.32 -8.70 10.17
N LEU A 197 13.31 -7.37 10.30
CA LEU A 197 14.07 -6.66 11.33
C LEU A 197 13.51 -6.94 12.73
N LEU A 198 12.19 -6.91 12.87
CA LEU A 198 11.49 -7.21 14.13
C LEU A 198 11.74 -8.65 14.57
N ALA A 199 11.66 -9.63 13.65
CA ALA A 199 11.95 -11.02 13.96
C ALA A 199 13.37 -11.20 14.53
N SER A 200 14.35 -10.51 13.97
CA SER A 200 15.74 -10.54 14.45
C SER A 200 15.86 -9.99 15.86
N VAL A 201 15.21 -8.87 16.17
CA VAL A 201 15.20 -8.27 17.51
C VAL A 201 14.48 -9.16 18.51
N LEU A 202 13.31 -9.67 18.14
CA LEU A 202 12.52 -10.58 19.00
C LEU A 202 13.27 -11.87 19.32
N GLN A 203 13.96 -12.46 18.35
CA GLN A 203 14.78 -13.64 18.58
C GLN A 203 15.88 -13.39 19.61
N LEU A 204 16.58 -12.26 19.52
CA LEU A 204 17.59 -11.87 20.52
C LEU A 204 16.96 -11.64 21.90
N ARG A 205 15.80 -10.97 21.95
CA ARG A 205 15.07 -10.70 23.19
C ARG A 205 14.60 -12.00 23.85
N ILE A 206 14.05 -12.94 23.08
CA ILE A 206 13.64 -14.25 23.58
C ILE A 206 14.83 -15.02 24.17
N ASN A 207 15.97 -15.02 23.47
CA ASN A 207 17.18 -15.67 23.98
C ASN A 207 17.65 -15.05 25.31
N ASN A 208 17.61 -13.71 25.42
CA ASN A 208 17.94 -13.01 26.66
C ASN A 208 16.96 -13.34 27.79
N LEU A 209 15.65 -13.37 27.50
CA LEU A 209 14.62 -13.67 28.49
C LEU A 209 14.69 -15.14 28.97
N LYS A 210 15.01 -16.09 28.07
CA LYS A 210 15.26 -17.49 28.44
C LYS A 210 16.41 -17.64 29.43
N LEU A 211 17.55 -17.00 29.11
CA LEU A 211 18.69 -17.01 30.02
C LEU A 211 18.37 -16.38 31.38
N LEU A 212 17.61 -15.26 31.33
CA LEU A 212 17.21 -14.55 32.56
C LEU A 212 16.24 -15.42 33.40
N SER A 213 15.28 -16.09 32.76
CA SER A 213 14.34 -16.98 33.46
C SER A 213 15.04 -18.20 34.07
N GLU A 214 15.97 -18.83 33.33
CA GLU A 214 16.78 -19.95 33.83
C GLU A 214 17.61 -19.53 35.07
N ALA A 215 18.29 -18.40 34.99
CA ALA A 215 19.07 -17.85 36.09
C ALA A 215 18.21 -17.52 37.32
N GLN A 216 17.02 -16.94 37.11
CA GLN A 216 16.11 -16.66 38.22
C GLN A 216 15.46 -17.86 38.82
N GLN A 217 15.19 -18.93 38.08
CA GLN A 217 14.70 -20.20 38.61
C GLN A 217 15.66 -20.78 39.69
N TYR A 218 16.97 -20.68 39.44
CA TYR A 218 17.97 -21.07 40.44
C TYR A 218 17.91 -20.20 41.71
N LEU A 219 17.75 -18.86 41.54
CA LEU A 219 17.68 -17.95 42.68
C LEU A 219 16.37 -18.04 43.47
N VAL A 220 15.25 -18.38 42.81
CA VAL A 220 13.98 -18.65 43.48
C VAL A 220 14.07 -19.97 44.31
N SER A 221 14.73 -20.99 43.76
CA SER A 221 14.98 -22.23 44.50
C SER A 221 15.80 -22.00 45.76
N ASP A 222 16.69 -20.98 45.75
CA ASP A 222 17.52 -20.56 46.88
C ASP A 222 16.86 -19.51 47.79
N ARG A 223 15.57 -19.21 47.58
CA ARG A 223 14.76 -18.22 48.31
C ARG A 223 15.31 -16.78 48.32
N SER A 224 16.17 -16.45 47.40
CA SER A 224 16.82 -15.14 47.34
C SER A 224 16.05 -14.11 46.49
N ILE A 225 15.07 -14.52 45.68
CA ILE A 225 14.25 -13.68 44.82
C ILE A 225 12.76 -14.07 44.89
N SER A 226 11.88 -13.10 44.67
CA SER A 226 10.44 -13.28 44.61
C SER A 226 9.99 -14.03 43.35
N THR A 227 9.03 -14.94 43.50
CA THR A 227 8.37 -15.63 42.40
C THR A 227 7.69 -14.67 41.41
N ASP A 228 7.27 -13.50 41.86
CA ASP A 228 6.61 -12.48 41.03
C ASP A 228 7.51 -11.91 39.94
N GLU A 229 8.83 -11.74 40.24
CA GLU A 229 9.79 -11.30 39.22
C GLU A 229 10.00 -12.38 38.15
N LEU A 230 10.05 -13.64 38.53
CA LEU A 230 10.17 -14.75 37.59
C LEU A 230 8.92 -14.82 36.66
N LEU A 231 7.71 -14.70 37.22
CA LEU A 231 6.48 -14.70 36.45
C LEU A 231 6.44 -13.56 35.42
N LYS A 232 6.86 -12.35 35.78
CA LYS A 232 6.94 -11.22 34.84
C LYS A 232 7.87 -11.52 33.67
N ILE A 233 9.02 -12.14 33.89
CA ILE A 233 9.96 -12.50 32.84
C ILE A 233 9.38 -13.58 31.94
N MET A 234 8.72 -14.60 32.52
CA MET A 234 8.05 -15.65 31.74
C MET A 234 6.92 -15.07 30.89
N ASP A 235 6.15 -14.10 31.40
CA ASP A 235 5.09 -13.42 30.66
C ASP A 235 5.68 -12.59 29.49
N GLU A 236 6.75 -11.83 29.75
CA GLU A 236 7.44 -11.08 28.69
C GLU A 236 8.01 -12.01 27.60
N GLN A 237 8.55 -13.16 27.99
CA GLN A 237 9.05 -14.18 27.06
C GLN A 237 7.88 -14.73 26.21
N ALA A 238 6.76 -15.12 26.85
CA ALA A 238 5.60 -15.64 26.15
C ALA A 238 4.99 -14.64 25.17
N ILE A 239 4.98 -13.34 25.53
CA ILE A 239 4.53 -12.25 24.63
C ILE A 239 5.47 -12.15 23.42
N ALA A 240 6.79 -12.13 23.64
CA ALA A 240 7.77 -12.03 22.55
C ALA A 240 7.71 -13.27 21.63
N GLU A 241 7.55 -14.47 22.18
CA GLU A 241 7.38 -15.72 21.41
C GLU A 241 6.09 -15.70 20.56
N ARG A 242 4.98 -15.23 21.12
CA ARG A 242 3.72 -15.05 20.36
C ARG A 242 3.90 -14.05 19.22
N GLN A 243 4.52 -12.92 19.47
CA GLN A 243 4.80 -11.92 18.43
C GLN A 243 5.67 -12.52 17.32
N LEU A 244 6.71 -13.29 17.65
CA LEU A 244 7.56 -13.93 16.65
C LEU A 244 6.80 -14.96 15.80
N VAL A 245 5.85 -15.69 16.39
CA VAL A 245 5.01 -16.69 15.66
C VAL A 245 4.07 -16.00 14.67
N THR A 246 3.63 -14.76 14.91
CA THR A 246 2.77 -14.01 13.99
C THR A 246 3.51 -13.54 12.75
N ILE A 247 4.84 -13.45 12.79
CA ILE A 247 5.66 -13.05 11.65
C ILE A 247 5.79 -14.21 10.66
N PRO A 248 5.53 -14.00 9.36
CA PRO A 248 5.64 -15.04 8.35
C PRO A 248 7.06 -15.63 8.28
N LYS A 249 7.17 -16.98 8.30
CA LYS A 249 8.47 -17.67 8.32
C LYS A 249 9.29 -17.59 7.03
N ASN A 250 8.72 -17.03 5.97
CA ASN A 250 9.36 -16.98 4.65
C ASN A 250 10.39 -15.85 4.50
N TYR A 251 10.54 -15.01 5.53
CA TYR A 251 11.55 -13.96 5.49
C TYR A 251 12.86 -14.52 6.01
N PRO A 252 13.98 -14.36 5.27
CA PRO A 252 15.28 -14.67 5.82
C PRO A 252 15.48 -13.79 7.06
N LEU A 253 15.60 -14.41 8.24
CA LEU A 253 16.00 -13.70 9.44
C LEU A 253 17.25 -12.91 9.11
N ALA A 254 17.18 -11.59 9.22
CA ALA A 254 18.35 -10.77 9.05
C ALA A 254 19.42 -11.26 10.04
N SER A 255 20.47 -11.89 9.53
CA SER A 255 21.54 -12.43 10.37
C SER A 255 22.32 -11.36 11.11
N GLN A 256 22.05 -10.10 10.79
CA GLN A 256 22.63 -8.90 11.39
C GLN A 256 21.50 -7.89 11.59
N LEU A 257 21.46 -7.25 12.77
CA LEU A 257 20.72 -6.02 12.95
C LEU A 257 21.25 -5.03 11.91
N VAL A 258 20.53 -4.91 10.82
CA VAL A 258 20.88 -3.90 9.81
C VAL A 258 20.63 -2.56 10.47
N TYR A 259 21.65 -1.70 10.50
CA TYR A 259 21.45 -0.32 10.93
C TYR A 259 20.39 0.29 10.04
N PRO A 260 19.26 0.71 10.60
CA PRO A 260 18.30 1.43 9.81
C PRO A 260 18.98 2.69 9.32
N HIS A 261 18.68 3.05 8.10
CA HIS A 261 19.01 4.37 7.58
C HIS A 261 18.30 5.39 8.47
N GLY A 262 18.94 5.84 9.53
CA GLY A 262 18.39 6.78 10.53
C GLY A 262 18.21 8.19 9.98
N ALA A 263 17.98 8.30 8.69
CA ALA A 263 17.72 9.53 8.01
C ALA A 263 16.35 10.06 8.42
N ILE A 264 16.30 11.24 9.00
CA ILE A 264 15.06 11.96 9.26
C ILE A 264 14.62 12.58 7.95
N ILE A 265 13.42 12.26 7.53
CA ILE A 265 12.83 12.78 6.29
C ILE A 265 12.01 14.01 6.63
N LYS A 266 12.47 15.20 6.24
CA LYS A 266 11.67 16.41 6.30
C LYS A 266 10.96 16.63 4.99
N ILE A 267 9.64 16.88 5.05
CA ILE A 267 8.81 17.17 3.90
C ILE A 267 8.55 18.67 3.83
N ASP A 268 8.74 19.24 2.65
CA ASP A 268 8.31 20.62 2.35
C ASP A 268 6.77 20.63 2.17
N THR A 269 6.08 20.76 3.29
CA THR A 269 4.61 20.66 3.35
C THR A 269 3.90 21.76 2.59
N ALA A 270 4.50 22.96 2.51
CA ALA A 270 3.86 24.11 1.84
C ALA A 270 3.85 23.92 0.32
N ASN A 271 4.98 23.60 -0.27
CA ASN A 271 5.09 23.37 -1.71
C ASN A 271 4.36 22.09 -2.12
N LEU A 272 4.38 21.06 -1.29
CA LEU A 272 3.68 19.81 -1.56
C LEU A 272 2.15 20.01 -1.55
N LYS A 273 1.57 20.72 -0.59
CA LYS A 273 0.13 21.05 -0.57
C LYS A 273 -0.29 21.80 -1.82
N LYS A 274 0.48 22.81 -2.22
CA LYS A 274 0.21 23.54 -3.45
C LYS A 274 0.24 22.64 -4.68
N TYR A 275 1.24 21.77 -4.77
CA TYR A 275 1.38 20.82 -5.87
C TYR A 275 0.22 19.83 -5.93
N ILE A 276 -0.21 19.27 -4.78
CA ILE A 276 -1.38 18.37 -4.69
C ILE A 276 -2.63 19.07 -5.20
N SER A 277 -2.90 20.32 -4.77
CA SER A 277 -4.08 21.06 -5.19
C SER A 277 -4.13 21.33 -6.71
N GLU A 278 -2.98 21.36 -7.38
CA GLU A 278 -2.86 21.61 -8.81
C GLU A 278 -2.83 20.32 -9.65
N LYS A 279 -2.34 19.21 -9.12
CA LYS A 279 -1.98 18.01 -9.88
C LYS A 279 -2.65 16.71 -9.40
N ASP A 280 -3.47 16.77 -8.38
CA ASP A 280 -4.19 15.59 -7.90
C ASP A 280 -5.09 14.99 -8.99
N LEU A 281 -4.97 13.68 -9.21
CA LEU A 281 -5.70 12.99 -10.28
C LEU A 281 -7.21 12.96 -10.05
N MET A 282 -7.66 12.88 -8.78
CA MET A 282 -9.09 12.87 -8.45
C MET A 282 -9.72 14.24 -8.73
N LEU A 283 -9.00 15.33 -8.43
CA LEU A 283 -9.44 16.68 -8.74
C LEU A 283 -9.49 16.89 -10.25
N TYR A 284 -8.49 16.43 -10.98
CA TYR A 284 -8.46 16.49 -12.44
C TYR A 284 -9.60 15.67 -13.05
N ALA A 285 -9.87 14.46 -12.57
CA ALA A 285 -11.02 13.66 -13.01
C ALA A 285 -12.35 14.37 -12.75
N SER A 286 -12.49 15.06 -11.62
CA SER A 286 -13.68 15.87 -11.31
C SER A 286 -13.87 17.02 -12.30
N ASP A 287 -12.77 17.70 -12.68
CA ASP A 287 -12.82 18.77 -13.70
C ASP A 287 -13.26 18.23 -15.06
N LEU A 288 -12.73 17.09 -15.48
CA LEU A 288 -13.15 16.41 -16.71
C LEU A 288 -14.64 16.01 -16.68
N GLN A 289 -15.17 15.55 -15.55
CA GLN A 289 -16.59 15.23 -15.40
C GLN A 289 -17.47 16.49 -15.54
N ILE A 290 -17.07 17.61 -14.93
CA ILE A 290 -17.76 18.90 -15.05
C ILE A 290 -17.75 19.37 -16.51
N GLU A 291 -16.60 19.24 -17.19
CA GLU A 291 -16.48 19.62 -18.61
C GLU A 291 -17.34 18.71 -19.49
N LEU A 292 -17.39 17.39 -19.22
CA LEU A 292 -18.24 16.45 -19.95
C LEU A 292 -19.71 16.86 -19.86
N LEU A 293 -20.21 17.14 -18.66
CA LEU A 293 -21.59 17.60 -18.44
C LEU A 293 -21.86 18.93 -19.14
N GLN A 294 -20.88 19.83 -19.19
CA GLN A 294 -21.00 21.09 -19.92
C GLN A 294 -21.12 20.86 -21.45
N GLN A 295 -20.37 19.90 -22.00
CA GLN A 295 -20.51 19.56 -23.44
C GLN A 295 -21.85 18.88 -23.69
N GLN A 296 -22.33 18.02 -22.84
CA GLN A 296 -23.66 17.41 -22.96
C GLN A 296 -24.79 18.43 -22.81
N GLU A 297 -24.67 19.41 -21.91
CA GLU A 297 -25.62 20.53 -21.82
C GLU A 297 -25.67 21.33 -23.12
N LYS A 298 -24.52 21.56 -23.76
CA LYS A 298 -24.44 22.28 -25.06
C LYS A 298 -25.06 21.45 -26.19
N SER A 299 -24.89 20.13 -26.18
CA SER A 299 -25.42 19.23 -27.22
C SER A 299 -26.94 19.07 -27.14
N THR A 300 -27.58 19.31 -26.00
CA THR A 300 -29.03 19.26 -25.81
C THR A 300 -29.75 20.57 -26.12
N THR A 301 -29.14 21.48 -26.86
CA THR A 301 -29.79 22.76 -27.26
C THR A 301 -30.83 22.51 -28.35
N TYR A 302 -32.03 23.10 -28.21
CA TYR A 302 -33.17 22.88 -29.09
C TYR A 302 -32.85 23.00 -30.60
N TRP A 303 -32.09 24.01 -30.98
CA TRP A 303 -31.69 24.21 -32.38
C TRP A 303 -30.81 23.11 -32.97
N ARG A 304 -30.19 22.31 -32.11
CA ARG A 304 -29.34 21.19 -32.52
C ARG A 304 -30.11 19.89 -32.70
N THR A 305 -31.41 19.88 -32.45
CA THR A 305 -32.29 18.75 -32.67
C THR A 305 -33.02 18.84 -34.01
N LEU A 306 -32.89 19.96 -34.73
CA LEU A 306 -33.42 20.10 -36.06
C LEU A 306 -32.78 19.09 -37.03
N ASN A 307 -33.59 18.46 -37.82
CA ASN A 307 -33.13 17.56 -38.90
C ASN A 307 -33.66 18.09 -40.24
N LEU A 308 -32.72 18.43 -41.12
CA LEU A 308 -33.02 18.86 -42.46
C LEU A 308 -32.28 17.97 -43.46
N SER A 309 -33.02 17.30 -44.32
CA SER A 309 -32.49 16.21 -45.14
C SER A 309 -33.03 16.36 -46.58
N PRO A 310 -32.25 16.86 -47.52
CA PRO A 310 -32.58 16.69 -48.93
C PRO A 310 -32.53 15.19 -49.29
N PHE A 311 -33.45 14.80 -50.14
CA PHE A 311 -33.53 13.43 -50.60
C PHE A 311 -33.81 13.39 -52.11
N ILE A 312 -33.33 12.32 -52.71
CA ILE A 312 -33.72 11.90 -54.06
C ILE A 312 -34.23 10.46 -53.92
N ARG A 313 -35.45 10.27 -54.42
CA ARG A 313 -36.17 8.99 -54.31
C ARG A 313 -36.48 8.51 -55.70
N TYR A 314 -36.08 7.29 -55.96
CA TYR A 314 -36.51 6.55 -57.13
C TYR A 314 -37.56 5.50 -56.68
N SER A 315 -38.76 5.55 -57.35
CA SER A 315 -39.86 4.62 -57.08
C SER A 315 -40.23 3.90 -58.37
N TYR A 316 -40.26 2.58 -58.32
CA TYR A 316 -40.66 1.72 -59.40
C TYR A 316 -41.94 1.00 -59.00
N TYR A 317 -42.98 1.16 -59.82
CA TYR A 317 -44.31 0.62 -59.57
C TYR A 317 -44.59 -0.49 -60.57
N VAL A 318 -44.92 -1.69 -60.08
CA VAL A 318 -45.43 -2.82 -60.89
C VAL A 318 -46.94 -2.75 -60.89
N ARG A 319 -47.52 -2.47 -62.06
CA ARG A 319 -48.95 -2.35 -62.25
C ARG A 319 -49.52 -3.64 -62.91
N PRO A 320 -50.65 -4.14 -62.45
CA PRO A 320 -51.21 -5.43 -63.01
C PRO A 320 -51.76 -5.31 -64.45
N GLU A 321 -52.21 -4.14 -64.83
CA GLU A 321 -52.95 -3.95 -66.11
C GLU A 321 -52.33 -2.95 -67.09
N ILE A 322 -51.28 -2.25 -66.64
CA ILE A 322 -50.65 -1.13 -67.39
C ILE A 322 -49.14 -1.28 -67.34
N ARG A 323 -48.41 -0.68 -68.27
CA ARG A 323 -46.93 -0.64 -68.24
C ARG A 323 -46.43 -0.12 -66.92
N SER A 324 -45.50 -0.85 -66.29
CA SER A 324 -44.83 -0.43 -65.07
C SER A 324 -44.26 0.98 -65.24
N SER A 325 -44.33 1.80 -64.20
CA SER A 325 -43.84 3.19 -64.23
C SER A 325 -42.79 3.44 -63.20
N SER A 326 -41.92 4.35 -63.47
CA SER A 326 -40.92 4.81 -62.52
C SER A 326 -41.02 6.33 -62.31
N ASN A 327 -40.88 6.76 -61.09
CA ASN A 327 -40.84 8.18 -60.75
C ASN A 327 -39.56 8.49 -60.04
N VAL A 328 -39.05 9.69 -60.28
CA VAL A 328 -37.93 10.27 -59.52
C VAL A 328 -38.44 11.49 -58.78
N ASP A 329 -38.44 11.46 -57.48
CA ASP A 329 -38.84 12.56 -56.63
C ASP A 329 -37.61 13.15 -55.96
N ALA A 330 -37.50 14.50 -55.95
CA ALA A 330 -36.50 15.18 -55.17
C ALA A 330 -37.19 16.17 -54.23
N GLY A 331 -36.75 16.20 -53.02
CA GLY A 331 -37.38 17.03 -51.99
C GLY A 331 -36.47 17.33 -50.81
N ILE A 332 -36.97 18.11 -49.91
CA ILE A 332 -36.32 18.40 -48.63
C ILE A 332 -37.26 17.99 -47.51
N ALA A 333 -36.83 16.98 -46.72
CA ALA A 333 -37.52 16.63 -45.50
C ALA A 333 -36.98 17.41 -44.35
N PHE A 334 -37.85 18.05 -43.58
CA PHE A 334 -37.46 18.65 -42.31
C PHE A 334 -38.27 18.06 -41.18
N GLN A 335 -37.59 17.84 -40.06
CA GLN A 335 -38.18 17.30 -38.86
C GLN A 335 -37.83 18.18 -37.68
N ILE A 336 -38.86 18.67 -37.01
CA ILE A 336 -38.74 19.46 -35.77
C ILE A 336 -39.29 18.62 -34.63
N PRO A 337 -38.47 18.13 -33.72
CA PRO A 337 -39.02 17.42 -32.57
C PRO A 337 -39.72 18.43 -31.66
N LEU A 338 -41.02 18.29 -31.51
CA LEU A 338 -41.87 19.08 -30.60
C LEU A 338 -41.80 18.53 -29.14
N SER A 339 -40.67 17.95 -28.78
CA SER A 339 -40.53 17.30 -27.48
C SER A 339 -40.24 18.29 -26.34
N VAL A 340 -41.05 18.28 -25.32
CA VAL A 340 -40.84 19.01 -24.06
C VAL A 340 -39.71 18.35 -23.22
N GLN A 341 -39.22 17.20 -23.63
CA GLN A 341 -38.18 16.45 -22.90
C GLN A 341 -36.81 17.17 -22.95
N GLU A 342 -36.42 17.77 -24.07
CA GLU A 342 -35.12 18.41 -24.24
C GLU A 342 -34.84 19.56 -23.24
N PRO A 343 -35.77 20.51 -23.00
CA PRO A 343 -35.58 21.53 -21.99
C PRO A 343 -35.45 20.96 -20.58
N ARG A 344 -36.20 19.89 -20.26
CA ARG A 344 -36.12 19.21 -18.96
C ARG A 344 -34.78 18.49 -18.78
N LYS A 345 -34.33 17.76 -19.82
CA LYS A 345 -33.03 17.09 -19.83
C LYS A 345 -31.86 18.09 -19.64
N ARG A 346 -31.92 19.25 -20.33
CA ARG A 346 -30.93 20.30 -20.14
C ARG A 346 -30.93 20.86 -18.72
N LYS A 347 -32.09 21.08 -18.10
CA LYS A 347 -32.19 21.51 -16.69
C LYS A 347 -31.60 20.46 -15.75
N ALA A 348 -31.85 19.17 -16.00
CA ALA A 348 -31.28 18.08 -15.22
C ALA A 348 -29.75 18.05 -15.33
N LEU A 349 -29.18 18.13 -16.53
CA LEU A 349 -27.74 18.19 -16.76
C LEU A 349 -27.09 19.41 -16.09
N LYS A 350 -27.76 20.58 -16.13
CA LYS A 350 -27.29 21.77 -15.42
C LYS A 350 -27.27 21.57 -13.91
N ALA A 351 -28.30 20.94 -13.32
CA ALA A 351 -28.36 20.62 -11.91
C ALA A 351 -27.27 19.62 -11.53
N GLU A 352 -27.06 18.55 -12.33
CA GLU A 352 -26.02 17.57 -12.14
C GLU A 352 -24.62 18.21 -12.22
N ARG A 353 -24.38 19.11 -13.16
CA ARG A 353 -23.12 19.87 -13.24
C ARG A 353 -22.87 20.71 -11.98
N LEU A 354 -23.87 21.41 -11.48
CA LEU A 354 -23.76 22.18 -10.24
C LEU A 354 -23.47 21.27 -9.04
N GLN A 355 -24.15 20.13 -8.98
CA GLN A 355 -23.86 19.11 -7.95
C GLN A 355 -22.40 18.67 -8.01
N LYS A 356 -21.85 18.37 -9.22
CA LYS A 356 -20.45 17.97 -9.37
C LYS A 356 -19.46 19.08 -8.98
N VAL A 357 -19.79 20.34 -9.18
CA VAL A 357 -18.98 21.47 -8.70
C VAL A 357 -18.90 21.46 -7.17
N MET A 358 -20.06 21.29 -6.49
CA MET A 358 -20.09 21.21 -5.03
C MET A 358 -19.38 19.94 -4.49
N GLU A 359 -19.55 18.80 -5.15
CA GLU A 359 -18.82 17.56 -4.81
C GLU A 359 -17.30 17.77 -4.93
N LYS A 360 -16.83 18.52 -5.93
CA LYS A 360 -15.41 18.87 -6.07
C LYS A 360 -14.91 19.72 -4.89
N GLU A 361 -15.67 20.70 -4.41
CA GLU A 361 -15.30 21.51 -3.25
C GLU A 361 -15.15 20.63 -1.99
N VAL A 362 -16.10 19.72 -1.77
CA VAL A 362 -16.01 18.73 -0.67
C VAL A 362 -14.80 17.81 -0.84
N LEU A 363 -14.50 17.37 -2.06
CA LEU A 363 -13.35 16.54 -2.34
C LEU A 363 -12.03 17.24 -2.03
N ILE A 364 -11.89 18.53 -2.39
CA ILE A 364 -10.72 19.35 -2.04
C ILE A 364 -10.52 19.38 -0.53
N GLU A 365 -11.59 19.61 0.23
CA GLU A 365 -11.54 19.64 1.70
C GLU A 365 -11.11 18.28 2.27
N LEU A 366 -11.66 17.17 1.75
CA LEU A 366 -11.34 15.82 2.18
C LEU A 366 -9.86 15.47 1.89
N ILE A 367 -9.37 15.76 0.69
CA ILE A 367 -7.97 15.51 0.31
C ILE A 367 -7.05 16.34 1.21
N THR A 368 -7.36 17.63 1.41
CA THR A 368 -6.56 18.51 2.27
C THR A 368 -6.47 17.97 3.70
N LYS A 369 -7.58 17.56 4.29
CA LYS A 369 -7.61 16.97 5.64
C LYS A 369 -6.81 15.68 5.72
N LYS A 370 -6.95 14.77 4.74
CA LYS A 370 -6.18 13.52 4.70
C LYS A 370 -4.68 13.76 4.60
N VAL A 371 -4.27 14.66 3.71
CA VAL A 371 -2.86 15.03 3.54
C VAL A 371 -2.29 15.67 4.81
N GLU A 372 -3.05 16.51 5.49
CA GLU A 372 -2.65 17.10 6.78
C GLU A 372 -2.47 16.05 7.87
N LEU A 373 -3.37 15.07 7.95
CA LEU A 373 -3.24 13.95 8.90
C LEU A 373 -1.97 13.15 8.62
N LEU A 374 -1.68 12.83 7.35
CA LEU A 374 -0.45 12.13 7.00
C LEU A 374 0.81 12.93 7.38
N PHE A 375 0.82 14.25 7.21
CA PHE A 375 1.94 15.08 7.66
C PHE A 375 2.13 15.05 9.17
N ILE A 376 1.04 15.10 9.94
CA ILE A 376 1.08 14.99 11.40
C ILE A 376 1.63 13.64 11.83
N GLU A 377 1.22 12.56 11.16
CA GLU A 377 1.72 11.21 11.47
C GLU A 377 3.19 11.03 11.10
N ILE A 378 3.64 11.57 9.97
CA ILE A 378 5.04 11.56 9.56
C ILE A 378 5.90 12.34 10.55
N ASP A 379 5.46 13.53 10.98
CA ASP A 379 6.19 14.34 11.96
C ASP A 379 6.25 13.64 13.33
N ARG A 380 5.14 13.00 13.76
CA ARG A 380 5.11 12.18 14.99
C ARG A 380 6.07 11.00 14.90
N ALA A 381 6.09 10.29 13.77
CA ALA A 381 7.00 9.18 13.55
C ALA A 381 8.47 9.65 13.52
N ASN A 382 8.76 10.76 12.86
CA ASN A 382 10.10 11.35 12.86
C ASN A 382 10.59 11.72 14.27
N ARG A 383 9.74 12.35 15.09
CA ARG A 383 10.09 12.66 16.51
C ARG A 383 10.30 11.39 17.32
N GLY A 384 9.49 10.35 17.07
CA GLY A 384 9.68 9.03 17.68
C GLY A 384 11.03 8.42 17.30
N LEU A 385 11.39 8.46 16.03
CA LEU A 385 12.68 8.01 15.51
C LEU A 385 13.85 8.76 16.16
N GLU A 386 13.78 10.10 16.22
CA GLU A 386 14.81 10.92 16.88
C GLU A 386 14.99 10.55 18.35
N GLY A 387 13.87 10.40 19.07
CA GLY A 387 13.89 10.03 20.48
C GLY A 387 14.51 8.64 20.72
N GLU A 388 14.12 7.65 19.90
CA GLU A 388 14.68 6.30 20.05
C GLU A 388 16.16 6.22 19.61
N LEU A 389 16.56 6.93 18.57
CA LEU A 389 17.99 7.03 18.19
C LEU A 389 18.84 7.63 19.31
N GLU A 390 18.35 8.67 19.97
CA GLU A 390 19.06 9.27 21.11
C GLU A 390 19.14 8.30 22.29
N ARG A 391 18.06 7.56 22.58
CA ARG A 391 18.06 6.50 23.61
C ARG A 391 19.04 5.38 23.27
N ILE A 392 19.04 4.90 22.02
CA ILE A 392 19.97 3.87 21.56
C ILE A 392 21.42 4.33 21.72
N LYS A 393 21.75 5.58 21.34
CA LYS A 393 23.09 6.15 21.54
C LYS A 393 23.46 6.19 23.03
N LYS A 394 22.61 6.76 23.88
CA LYS A 394 22.84 6.85 25.33
C LYS A 394 23.01 5.47 25.97
N MET A 395 22.15 4.50 25.61
CA MET A 395 22.24 3.13 26.12
C MET A 395 23.55 2.46 25.69
N ARG A 396 23.94 2.63 24.43
CA ARG A 396 25.20 2.09 23.91
C ARG A 396 26.40 2.67 24.63
N ASP A 397 26.45 3.98 24.84
CA ASP A 397 27.55 4.65 25.52
C ASP A 397 27.61 4.25 27.00
N TYR A 398 26.45 4.10 27.65
CA TYR A 398 26.36 3.59 29.01
C TYR A 398 26.88 2.15 29.09
N MET A 399 26.49 1.26 28.19
CA MET A 399 26.98 -0.13 28.16
C MET A 399 28.49 -0.21 27.91
N LYS A 400 29.07 0.70 27.07
CA LYS A 400 30.51 0.81 26.85
C LYS A 400 31.22 1.16 28.16
N LEU A 401 30.74 2.21 28.85
CA LEU A 401 31.32 2.66 30.11
C LEU A 401 31.27 1.54 31.17
N ARG A 402 30.13 0.86 31.27
CA ARG A 402 29.95 -0.24 32.22
C ARG A 402 30.87 -1.42 31.92
N ARG A 403 31.07 -1.76 30.63
CA ARG A 403 32.06 -2.75 30.22
C ARG A 403 33.48 -2.38 30.61
N ALA A 404 33.88 -1.12 30.39
CA ALA A 404 35.20 -0.63 30.78
C ALA A 404 35.40 -0.69 32.30
N ASN A 405 34.39 -0.31 33.09
CA ASN A 405 34.44 -0.42 34.56
C ASN A 405 34.56 -1.88 35.02
N TYR A 406 33.84 -2.81 34.39
CA TYR A 406 33.95 -4.23 34.69
C TYR A 406 35.38 -4.75 34.40
N GLN A 407 35.94 -4.40 33.24
CA GLN A 407 37.31 -4.80 32.87
C GLN A 407 38.37 -4.21 33.83
N ALA A 408 38.09 -3.05 34.38
CA ALA A 408 38.96 -2.39 35.38
C ALA A 408 38.71 -2.88 36.81
N HIS A 409 37.85 -3.86 37.01
CA HIS A 409 37.42 -4.37 38.36
C HIS A 409 36.84 -3.26 39.26
N ILE A 410 36.23 -2.25 38.69
CA ILE A 410 35.57 -1.16 39.41
C ILE A 410 34.07 -1.43 39.50
N GLY A 411 33.58 -1.68 40.72
CA GLY A 411 32.18 -1.93 41.05
C GLY A 411 31.76 -3.40 41.03
N GLU A 412 30.56 -3.67 41.56
CA GLU A 412 29.98 -4.99 41.57
C GLU A 412 29.40 -5.39 40.20
N TYR A 413 29.70 -6.61 39.75
CA TYR A 413 29.13 -7.16 38.56
C TYR A 413 27.74 -7.73 38.86
N ASN A 414 26.70 -7.03 38.41
CA ASN A 414 25.33 -7.54 38.50
C ASN A 414 24.85 -8.02 37.12
N PHE A 415 24.87 -9.32 36.98
CA PHE A 415 24.46 -10.05 35.78
C PHE A 415 23.01 -9.75 35.32
N PHE A 416 22.06 -9.79 36.26
CA PHE A 416 20.64 -9.55 35.97
C PHE A 416 20.40 -8.13 35.47
N SER A 417 21.05 -7.14 36.05
CA SER A 417 20.99 -5.75 35.60
C SER A 417 21.47 -5.65 34.16
N ARG A 418 22.53 -6.35 33.78
CA ARG A 418 23.10 -6.31 32.44
C ARG A 418 22.15 -6.90 31.40
N ILE A 419 21.49 -8.04 31.67
CA ILE A 419 20.48 -8.61 30.75
C ILE A 419 19.28 -7.66 30.62
N LYS A 420 18.79 -7.08 31.70
CA LYS A 420 17.69 -6.09 31.67
C LYS A 420 18.06 -4.88 30.80
N GLU A 421 19.30 -4.43 30.87
CA GLU A 421 19.82 -3.33 30.01
C GLU A 421 19.86 -3.73 28.53
N TYR A 422 20.30 -4.95 28.19
CA TYR A 422 20.26 -5.45 26.83
C TYR A 422 18.82 -5.58 26.31
N ASN A 423 17.89 -6.07 27.11
CA ASN A 423 16.49 -6.13 26.74
C ASN A 423 15.89 -4.75 26.50
N HIS A 424 16.23 -3.77 27.35
CA HIS A 424 15.81 -2.39 27.14
C HIS A 424 16.41 -1.79 25.86
N TYR A 425 17.66 -2.09 25.56
CA TYR A 425 18.32 -1.68 24.31
C TYR A 425 17.60 -2.29 23.08
N LEU A 426 17.22 -3.58 23.14
CA LEU A 426 16.46 -4.24 22.08
C LEU A 426 15.04 -3.66 21.92
N THR A 427 14.39 -3.28 23.01
CA THR A 427 13.10 -2.59 22.98
C THR A 427 13.20 -1.20 22.29
N CYS A 428 14.30 -0.47 22.50
CA CYS A 428 14.52 0.78 21.77
C CYS A 428 14.64 0.53 20.25
N TRP A 429 15.27 -0.56 19.82
CA TRP A 429 15.34 -0.95 18.42
C TRP A 429 13.98 -1.37 17.85
N GLU A 430 13.18 -2.14 18.59
CA GLU A 430 11.81 -2.48 18.20
C GLU A 430 10.95 -1.23 17.98
N ASN A 431 10.99 -0.28 18.91
CA ASN A 431 10.28 0.98 18.78
C ASN A 431 10.80 1.79 17.59
N PHE A 432 12.12 1.84 17.38
CA PHE A 432 12.73 2.53 16.27
C PHE A 432 12.21 2.00 14.92
N TYR A 433 12.24 0.67 14.72
CA TYR A 433 11.72 0.05 13.49
C TYR A 433 10.22 0.29 13.31
N THR A 434 9.45 0.28 14.40
CA THR A 434 8.02 0.58 14.36
C THR A 434 7.75 2.01 13.87
N TYR A 435 8.50 3.00 14.36
CA TYR A 435 8.37 4.39 13.89
C TYR A 435 8.83 4.55 12.45
N GLN A 436 9.91 3.88 12.06
CA GLN A 436 10.39 3.88 10.68
C GLN A 436 9.33 3.33 9.73
N TYR A 437 8.79 2.16 10.03
CA TYR A 437 7.72 1.52 9.23
C TYR A 437 6.50 2.44 9.09
N LYS A 438 6.02 3.02 10.19
CA LYS A 438 4.89 3.95 10.17
C LYS A 438 5.17 5.17 9.27
N ARG A 439 6.34 5.78 9.39
CA ARG A 439 6.76 6.92 8.56
C ARG A 439 6.76 6.55 7.08
N ASP A 440 7.39 5.43 6.74
CA ASP A 440 7.60 5.01 5.35
C ASP A 440 6.27 4.62 4.69
N CYS A 441 5.36 3.98 5.43
CA CYS A 441 3.98 3.74 4.99
C CYS A 441 3.21 5.05 4.75
N CYS A 442 3.31 6.04 5.64
CA CYS A 442 2.65 7.33 5.46
C CYS A 442 3.22 8.09 4.25
N ILE A 443 4.54 8.03 4.01
CA ILE A 443 5.17 8.63 2.82
C ILE A 443 4.68 7.93 1.55
N ALA A 444 4.59 6.59 1.55
CA ALA A 444 4.02 5.86 0.43
C ALA A 444 2.55 6.24 0.18
N GLU A 445 1.78 6.44 1.24
CA GLU A 445 0.36 6.83 1.12
C GLU A 445 0.16 8.23 0.53
N LEU A 446 1.08 9.16 0.79
CA LEU A 446 1.08 10.48 0.12
C LEU A 446 1.18 10.36 -1.39
N GLN A 447 1.78 9.29 -1.91
CA GLN A 447 1.91 9.05 -3.35
C GLN A 447 0.56 8.91 -4.07
N ASN A 448 -0.50 8.46 -3.38
CA ASN A 448 -1.85 8.36 -3.93
C ASN A 448 -2.42 9.72 -4.39
N TYR A 449 -1.90 10.83 -3.85
CA TYR A 449 -2.34 12.19 -4.18
C TYR A 449 -1.43 12.88 -5.21
N LEU A 450 -0.43 12.18 -5.75
CA LEU A 450 0.57 12.76 -6.63
C LEU A 450 0.71 11.93 -7.90
N PRO A 451 0.66 12.56 -9.08
CA PRO A 451 1.02 11.88 -10.31
C PRO A 451 2.53 11.60 -10.27
N GLU A 452 2.92 10.41 -10.71
CA GLU A 452 4.31 9.98 -10.76
C GLU A 452 5.06 10.11 -9.42
N TYR A 453 6.07 9.37 -9.14
CA TYR A 453 6.86 9.31 -7.87
C TYR A 453 7.41 10.66 -7.35
N SER A 454 6.57 11.68 -7.33
CA SER A 454 6.96 13.06 -7.07
C SER A 454 7.13 13.41 -5.58
N VAL A 455 6.66 12.56 -4.64
CA VAL A 455 6.83 12.79 -3.19
C VAL A 455 8.30 13.00 -2.84
N LEU A 456 9.20 12.25 -3.46
CA LEU A 456 10.64 12.33 -3.21
C LEU A 456 11.25 13.70 -3.54
N LYS A 457 10.66 14.45 -4.49
CA LYS A 457 11.10 15.81 -4.84
C LYS A 457 10.91 16.81 -3.69
N PHE A 458 9.99 16.51 -2.77
CA PHE A 458 9.65 17.34 -1.61
C PHE A 458 10.26 16.83 -0.31
N CYS A 459 11.00 15.71 -0.37
CA CYS A 459 11.65 15.11 0.78
C CYS A 459 13.11 15.54 0.86
N THR A 460 13.50 16.10 2.02
CA THR A 460 14.90 16.38 2.36
C THR A 460 15.37 15.38 3.41
N ILE A 461 16.46 14.68 3.11
CA ILE A 461 17.09 13.77 4.05
C ILE A 461 17.98 14.59 4.97
N VAL A 462 17.69 14.60 6.26
CA VAL A 462 18.53 15.26 7.27
C VAL A 462 19.42 14.21 7.90
N GLU A 463 20.67 14.15 7.44
CA GLU A 463 21.71 13.37 8.14
C GLU A 463 22.10 14.11 9.41
N LYS A 464 21.75 13.59 10.59
CA LYS A 464 22.36 14.02 11.84
C LYS A 464 23.76 13.41 11.92
N LYS A 465 24.78 14.26 11.79
CA LYS A 465 26.19 13.94 12.06
C LYS A 465 26.41 13.47 13.51
#